data_7732a545daf65e77c3fd1008cc4e61e5
#
_entry.id   7732a545daf65e77c3fd1008cc4e61e5
#
_cell.length_a   1.000
_cell.length_b   1.000
_cell.length_c   1.000
_cell.angle_alpha   90.00
_cell.angle_beta   90.00
_cell.angle_gamma   90.00
#
_symmetry.space_group_name_H-M   'P 1'
#
loop_
_entity.id
_entity.type
_entity.pdbx_description
1 polymer ?
#
loop_
_entity_poly.entity_id
_entity_poly.type
_entity_poly.pdbx_seq_one_letter_code
_entity_poly.pdbx_strand_id
1 'polypeptide(L)'
;MIVRRLAWMNDSRQRLSVSDYVDGVLNCDRALLAQAITLIESLNDDHRATADAVLNKLLIQKQDSIRIGITGVPGVGKSTFIESFGKQLTSLDHKVAVLAVDPTSSRTGGSILGDKTRMQELSRDKNAFIRPSPTSGTLGGVTRVTRETIVLCEAAGFDVILVETVGVGQSEIMVSQMVDFFLALMLPGAGDELQGIKKGILEIADMIAVNKADGEMKNAANRAVMEYQHALIF
;
A
#
# COMPACT_ATOMS: atom_id res chain seq x y z
N MET A 1 55.40 9.34 1.53
CA MET A 1 54.09 8.68 1.48
C MET A 1 53.02 9.76 1.65
N ILE A 2 52.46 10.27 0.53
CA ILE A 2 51.55 11.39 0.53
C ILE A 2 50.14 10.84 0.47
N VAL A 3 49.34 10.99 1.54
CA VAL A 3 47.94 10.63 1.58
C VAL A 3 47.17 11.82 0.97
N ARG A 4 46.68 11.68 -0.28
CA ARG A 4 45.74 12.62 -0.87
C ARG A 4 44.40 12.47 -0.14
N ARG A 5 44.00 13.49 0.60
CA ARG A 5 42.63 13.66 1.11
C ARG A 5 41.67 13.77 -0.08
N LEU A 6 40.77 12.79 -0.23
CA LEU A 6 39.73 12.82 -1.26
C LEU A 6 38.73 13.94 -0.96
N ALA A 7 38.83 15.03 -1.69
CA ALA A 7 37.95 16.21 -1.63
C ALA A 7 36.76 16.01 -2.60
N TRP A 8 35.85 15.09 -2.26
CA TRP A 8 34.57 14.92 -2.99
C TRP A 8 33.36 14.79 -2.07
N MET A 9 33.40 15.54 -0.96
CA MET A 9 32.23 15.68 -0.07
C MET A 9 31.75 17.14 -0.12
N ASN A 10 31.30 17.59 -1.27
CA ASN A 10 30.44 18.78 -1.38
C ASN A 10 29.58 18.65 -2.64
N ASP A 11 28.81 17.56 -2.72
CA ASP A 11 27.64 17.53 -3.58
C ASP A 11 26.47 18.04 -2.72
N SER A 12 26.32 19.36 -2.71
CA SER A 12 25.08 20.00 -2.28
C SER A 12 24.01 19.57 -3.27
N ARG A 13 23.40 18.41 -3.06
CA ARG A 13 22.21 18.00 -3.81
C ARG A 13 21.23 19.15 -3.70
N GLN A 14 21.06 19.86 -4.81
CA GLN A 14 20.16 20.98 -4.90
C GLN A 14 18.77 20.49 -4.46
N ARG A 15 18.25 21.02 -3.36
CA ARG A 15 16.95 20.62 -2.84
C ARG A 15 15.92 20.94 -3.92
N LEU A 16 15.12 19.95 -4.29
CA LEU A 16 14.05 20.13 -5.25
C LEU A 16 13.06 21.19 -4.72
N SER A 17 12.61 22.05 -5.60
CA SER A 17 11.57 23.03 -5.29
C SER A 17 10.20 22.38 -5.21
N VAL A 18 9.22 23.07 -4.62
CA VAL A 18 7.81 22.63 -4.62
C VAL A 18 7.30 22.44 -6.05
N SER A 19 7.71 23.27 -7.01
CA SER A 19 7.36 23.11 -8.44
C SER A 19 7.92 21.82 -9.01
N ASP A 20 9.20 21.52 -8.75
CA ASP A 20 9.82 20.30 -9.28
C ASP A 20 9.07 19.04 -8.82
N TYR A 21 8.65 18.99 -7.55
CA TYR A 21 7.84 17.87 -7.03
C TYR A 21 6.46 17.82 -7.69
N VAL A 22 5.76 18.96 -7.78
CA VAL A 22 4.41 19.03 -8.36
C VAL A 22 4.45 18.60 -9.83
N ASP A 23 5.34 19.19 -10.63
CA ASP A 23 5.48 18.90 -12.05
C ASP A 23 5.88 17.44 -12.28
N GLY A 24 6.80 16.92 -11.45
CA GLY A 24 7.21 15.51 -11.52
C GLY A 24 6.06 14.55 -11.21
N VAL A 25 5.26 14.82 -10.18
CA VAL A 25 4.09 13.99 -9.84
C VAL A 25 3.05 14.04 -10.96
N LEU A 26 2.69 15.22 -11.45
CA LEU A 26 1.70 15.38 -12.53
C LEU A 26 2.13 14.73 -13.84
N ASN A 27 3.43 14.70 -14.13
CA ASN A 27 3.98 14.00 -15.30
C ASN A 27 4.18 12.50 -15.07
N CYS A 28 3.73 11.96 -13.93
CA CYS A 28 3.89 10.54 -13.56
C CYS A 28 5.38 10.10 -13.55
N ASP A 29 6.31 11.02 -13.20
CA ASP A 29 7.71 10.65 -12.99
C ASP A 29 7.83 9.82 -11.72
N ARG A 30 8.12 8.53 -11.89
CA ARG A 30 8.18 7.56 -10.79
C ARG A 30 9.26 7.89 -9.75
N ALA A 31 10.35 8.50 -10.16
CA ALA A 31 11.43 8.87 -9.25
C ALA A 31 11.02 10.09 -8.40
N LEU A 32 10.42 11.09 -9.02
CA LEU A 32 9.91 12.28 -8.32
C LEU A 32 8.71 11.96 -7.45
N LEU A 33 7.79 11.08 -7.89
CA LEU A 33 6.71 10.55 -7.05
C LEU A 33 7.27 9.84 -5.81
N ALA A 34 8.25 8.95 -5.96
CA ALA A 34 8.86 8.26 -4.84
C ALA A 34 9.57 9.22 -3.87
N GLN A 35 10.21 10.28 -4.39
CA GLN A 35 10.84 11.31 -3.57
C GLN A 35 9.81 12.18 -2.85
N ALA A 36 8.70 12.55 -3.51
CA ALA A 36 7.59 13.28 -2.90
C ALA A 36 6.96 12.47 -1.75
N ILE A 37 6.78 11.15 -1.92
CA ILE A 37 6.32 10.27 -0.85
C ILE A 37 7.32 10.24 0.31
N THR A 38 8.63 10.15 0.02
CA THR A 38 9.67 10.19 1.06
C THR A 38 9.69 11.53 1.81
N LEU A 39 9.41 12.64 1.11
CA LEU A 39 9.26 13.96 1.71
C LEU A 39 8.10 14.01 2.72
N ILE A 40 6.94 13.41 2.37
CA ILE A 40 5.77 13.29 3.26
C ILE A 40 6.07 12.41 4.49
N GLU A 41 6.84 11.34 4.31
CA GLU A 41 7.23 10.42 5.37
C GLU A 41 8.25 11.03 6.35
N SER A 42 8.89 12.13 5.97
CA SER A 42 9.94 12.76 6.79
C SER A 42 9.39 13.37 8.07
N LEU A 43 10.13 13.18 9.17
CA LEU A 43 9.85 13.78 10.47
C LEU A 43 10.55 15.14 10.65
N ASN A 44 11.26 15.65 9.64
CA ASN A 44 11.94 16.93 9.70
C ASN A 44 10.93 18.07 9.42
N ASP A 45 10.90 19.08 10.28
CA ASP A 45 9.97 20.22 10.16
C ASP A 45 10.14 21.01 8.87
N ASP A 46 11.37 21.19 8.38
CA ASP A 46 11.64 21.86 7.08
C ASP A 46 11.02 21.07 5.91
N HIS A 47 11.08 19.74 5.98
CA HIS A 47 10.46 18.87 4.97
C HIS A 47 8.94 18.91 5.07
N ARG A 48 8.40 19.08 6.27
CA ARG A 48 6.96 19.15 6.49
C ARG A 48 6.33 20.35 5.78
N ALA A 49 6.92 21.52 5.92
CA ALA A 49 6.44 22.74 5.23
C ALA A 49 6.43 22.58 3.70
N THR A 50 7.48 21.94 3.15
CA THR A 50 7.55 21.65 1.71
C THR A 50 6.52 20.60 1.30
N ALA A 51 6.35 19.53 2.08
CA ALA A 51 5.36 18.48 1.84
C ALA A 51 3.93 19.05 1.80
N ASP A 52 3.57 19.89 2.78
CA ASP A 52 2.26 20.53 2.86
C ASP A 52 2.01 21.45 1.64
N ALA A 53 3.03 22.19 1.19
CA ALA A 53 2.93 23.03 0.00
C ALA A 53 2.74 22.22 -1.29
N VAL A 54 3.40 21.06 -1.42
CA VAL A 54 3.23 20.12 -2.53
C VAL A 54 1.82 19.53 -2.51
N LEU A 55 1.39 19.00 -1.37
CA LEU A 55 0.06 18.38 -1.21
C LEU A 55 -1.07 19.37 -1.52
N ASN A 56 -0.99 20.61 -1.01
CA ASN A 56 -2.02 21.63 -1.26
C ASN A 56 -2.17 21.94 -2.75
N LYS A 57 -1.09 21.94 -3.52
CA LYS A 57 -1.16 22.14 -4.98
C LYS A 57 -1.72 20.92 -5.72
N LEU A 58 -1.42 19.73 -5.26
CA LEU A 58 -1.85 18.48 -5.91
C LEU A 58 -3.29 18.08 -5.56
N LEU A 59 -3.79 18.43 -4.38
CA LEU A 59 -5.18 18.17 -3.98
C LEU A 59 -6.23 18.70 -4.97
N ILE A 60 -5.94 19.80 -5.62
CA ILE A 60 -6.85 20.44 -6.61
C ILE A 60 -6.78 19.73 -7.97
N GLN A 61 -5.72 18.96 -8.22
CA GLN A 61 -5.41 18.34 -9.51
C GLN A 61 -5.52 16.81 -9.49
N LYS A 62 -5.92 16.23 -8.36
CA LYS A 62 -6.09 14.78 -8.24
C LYS A 62 -7.21 14.30 -9.17
N GLN A 63 -6.98 13.12 -9.76
CA GLN A 63 -7.98 12.43 -10.56
C GLN A 63 -8.81 11.49 -9.66
N ASP A 64 -10.00 11.11 -10.13
CA ASP A 64 -10.79 10.08 -9.47
C ASP A 64 -10.10 8.72 -9.60
N SER A 65 -10.08 7.98 -8.52
CA SER A 65 -9.52 6.64 -8.45
C SER A 65 -10.46 5.70 -7.70
N ILE A 66 -10.30 4.40 -7.93
CA ILE A 66 -10.90 3.37 -7.08
C ILE A 66 -9.83 2.90 -6.10
N ARG A 67 -10.13 3.03 -4.80
CA ARG A 67 -9.24 2.61 -3.72
C ARG A 67 -9.74 1.30 -3.14
N ILE A 68 -8.90 0.27 -3.16
CA ILE A 68 -9.25 -1.06 -2.68
C ILE A 68 -8.31 -1.44 -1.54
N GLY A 69 -8.86 -1.58 -0.33
CA GLY A 69 -8.16 -2.14 0.81
C GLY A 69 -8.14 -3.67 0.74
N ILE A 70 -6.99 -4.26 0.98
CA ILE A 70 -6.82 -5.73 0.96
C ILE A 70 -6.23 -6.17 2.28
N THR A 71 -6.97 -6.98 3.01
CA THR A 71 -6.56 -7.55 4.29
C THR A 71 -6.63 -9.07 4.28
N GLY A 72 -6.19 -9.68 5.35
CA GLY A 72 -6.21 -11.13 5.58
C GLY A 72 -5.01 -11.57 6.40
N VAL A 73 -5.10 -12.74 7.02
CA VAL A 73 -4.06 -13.29 7.89
C VAL A 73 -2.70 -13.42 7.19
N PRO A 74 -1.59 -13.37 7.93
CA PRO A 74 -0.28 -13.70 7.37
C PRO A 74 -0.31 -15.06 6.66
N GLY A 75 0.29 -15.14 5.46
CA GLY A 75 0.31 -16.38 4.67
C GLY A 75 -0.95 -16.69 3.86
N VAL A 76 -2.02 -15.88 3.93
CA VAL A 76 -3.23 -16.07 3.10
C VAL A 76 -2.98 -15.88 1.61
N GLY A 77 -1.91 -15.19 1.22
CA GLY A 77 -1.55 -14.96 -0.18
C GLY A 77 -1.92 -13.57 -0.71
N LYS A 78 -1.99 -12.54 0.16
CA LYS A 78 -2.30 -11.15 -0.24
C LYS A 78 -1.41 -10.66 -1.37
N SER A 79 -0.10 -10.73 -1.21
CA SER A 79 0.85 -10.22 -2.22
C SER A 79 0.75 -10.99 -3.55
N THR A 80 0.47 -12.31 -3.51
CA THR A 80 0.23 -13.11 -4.72
C THR A 80 -1.07 -12.70 -5.42
N PHE A 81 -2.11 -12.44 -4.64
CA PHE A 81 -3.38 -11.93 -5.18
C PHE A 81 -3.18 -10.55 -5.82
N ILE A 82 -2.49 -9.62 -5.12
CA ILE A 82 -2.20 -8.27 -5.63
C ILE A 82 -1.37 -8.34 -6.92
N GLU A 83 -0.37 -9.23 -6.99
CA GLU A 83 0.43 -9.45 -8.20
C GLU A 83 -0.45 -9.84 -9.38
N SER A 84 -1.29 -10.87 -9.22
CA SER A 84 -2.15 -11.37 -10.29
C SER A 84 -3.24 -10.37 -10.67
N PHE A 85 -3.90 -9.78 -9.70
CA PHE A 85 -4.97 -8.80 -9.90
C PHE A 85 -4.44 -7.50 -10.51
N GLY A 86 -3.31 -7.00 -9.98
CA GLY A 86 -2.66 -5.80 -10.52
C GLY A 86 -2.22 -5.99 -11.96
N LYS A 87 -1.66 -7.15 -12.32
CA LYS A 87 -1.31 -7.48 -13.71
C LYS A 87 -2.53 -7.55 -14.62
N GLN A 88 -3.63 -8.10 -14.15
CA GLN A 88 -4.87 -8.11 -14.91
C GLN A 88 -5.36 -6.69 -15.17
N LEU A 89 -5.33 -5.81 -14.16
CA LEU A 89 -5.72 -4.41 -14.29
C LEU A 89 -4.80 -3.66 -15.27
N THR A 90 -3.48 -3.82 -15.16
CA THR A 90 -2.54 -3.16 -16.09
C THR A 90 -2.66 -3.67 -17.52
N SER A 91 -3.08 -4.94 -17.72
CA SER A 91 -3.39 -5.48 -19.06
C SER A 91 -4.65 -4.88 -19.68
N LEU A 92 -5.51 -4.26 -18.88
CA LEU A 92 -6.70 -3.50 -19.29
C LEU A 92 -6.44 -1.99 -19.36
N ASP A 93 -5.15 -1.60 -19.44
CA ASP A 93 -4.65 -0.22 -19.51
C ASP A 93 -4.89 0.64 -18.24
N HIS A 94 -5.28 0.03 -17.11
CA HIS A 94 -5.33 0.74 -15.84
C HIS A 94 -3.93 1.04 -15.30
N LYS A 95 -3.80 2.18 -14.60
CA LYS A 95 -2.61 2.53 -13.84
C LYS A 95 -2.81 2.18 -12.36
N VAL A 96 -2.01 1.24 -11.87
CA VAL A 96 -2.18 0.64 -10.55
C VAL A 96 -1.10 1.11 -9.59
N ALA A 97 -1.49 1.71 -8.45
CA ALA A 97 -0.58 1.93 -7.33
C ALA A 97 -0.84 0.88 -6.24
N VAL A 98 0.22 0.29 -5.68
CA VAL A 98 0.16 -0.63 -4.54
C VAL A 98 0.87 0.01 -3.36
N LEU A 99 0.14 0.21 -2.27
CA LEU A 99 0.63 0.82 -1.03
C LEU A 99 0.55 -0.22 0.09
N ALA A 100 1.69 -0.63 0.65
CA ALA A 100 1.71 -1.50 1.82
C ALA A 100 1.60 -0.66 3.10
N VAL A 101 0.78 -1.09 4.06
CA VAL A 101 0.58 -0.44 5.36
C VAL A 101 0.97 -1.40 6.47
N ASP A 102 2.14 -1.17 7.07
CA ASP A 102 2.65 -1.94 8.20
C ASP A 102 3.04 -1.03 9.36
N PRO A 103 2.18 -0.89 10.38
CA PRO A 103 2.51 -0.09 11.57
C PRO A 103 3.62 -0.70 12.44
N THR A 104 4.01 -1.96 12.19
CA THR A 104 5.01 -2.68 12.99
C THR A 104 6.41 -2.68 12.38
N SER A 105 6.57 -2.17 11.15
CA SER A 105 7.83 -2.22 10.37
C SER A 105 9.00 -1.47 10.99
N SER A 106 8.77 -0.62 12.00
CA SER A 106 9.82 0.12 12.73
C SER A 106 10.85 -0.78 13.45
N ARG A 107 10.56 -2.08 13.62
CA ARG A 107 11.42 -3.02 14.37
C ARG A 107 12.33 -3.89 13.52
N THR A 108 12.09 -4.06 12.25
CA THR A 108 12.77 -5.13 11.47
C THR A 108 13.55 -4.65 10.24
N GLY A 109 13.49 -3.40 9.82
CA GLY A 109 14.31 -2.88 8.69
C GLY A 109 14.25 -3.69 7.37
N GLY A 110 13.50 -4.79 7.32
CA GLY A 110 13.52 -5.80 6.27
C GLY A 110 12.34 -5.79 5.30
N SER A 111 11.31 -4.98 5.55
CA SER A 111 10.07 -4.97 4.75
C SER A 111 10.28 -4.47 3.31
N ILE A 112 11.17 -3.51 3.09
CA ILE A 112 11.33 -2.81 1.79
C ILE A 112 11.76 -3.75 0.66
N LEU A 113 12.60 -4.73 0.94
CA LEU A 113 13.05 -5.71 -0.06
C LEU A 113 12.06 -6.87 -0.23
N GLY A 114 11.35 -7.25 0.83
CA GLY A 114 10.42 -8.37 0.83
C GLY A 114 9.22 -8.18 -0.09
N ASP A 115 8.63 -6.98 -0.11
CA ASP A 115 7.41 -6.72 -0.88
C ASP A 115 7.68 -6.61 -2.39
N LYS A 116 8.79 -5.97 -2.78
CA LYS A 116 9.20 -5.93 -4.20
C LYS A 116 9.61 -7.30 -4.75
N THR A 117 10.17 -8.17 -3.91
CA THR A 117 10.54 -9.53 -4.33
C THR A 117 9.34 -10.45 -4.47
N ARG A 118 8.22 -10.15 -3.81
CA ARG A 118 6.97 -10.92 -3.90
C ARG A 118 6.08 -10.52 -5.08
N MET A 119 6.24 -9.29 -5.59
CA MET A 119 5.48 -8.74 -6.72
C MET A 119 6.42 -8.37 -7.88
N GLN A 120 7.19 -9.38 -8.37
CA GLN A 120 8.30 -9.15 -9.30
C GLN A 120 7.86 -8.67 -10.68
N GLU A 121 6.78 -9.22 -11.22
CA GLU A 121 6.30 -8.87 -12.55
C GLU A 121 5.57 -7.53 -12.52
N LEU A 122 4.69 -7.31 -11.54
CA LEU A 122 3.99 -6.04 -11.37
C LEU A 122 4.97 -4.89 -11.10
N SER A 123 6.03 -5.13 -10.33
CA SER A 123 7.05 -4.09 -10.04
C SER A 123 7.80 -3.60 -11.29
N ARG A 124 7.83 -4.40 -12.35
CA ARG A 124 8.46 -4.08 -13.66
C ARG A 124 7.49 -3.46 -14.65
N ASP A 125 6.19 -3.51 -14.36
CA ASP A 125 5.17 -2.96 -15.24
C ASP A 125 5.23 -1.43 -15.24
N LYS A 126 5.20 -0.84 -16.44
CA LYS A 126 5.21 0.62 -16.62
C LYS A 126 3.94 1.29 -16.09
N ASN A 127 2.83 0.57 -16.04
CA ASN A 127 1.54 1.03 -15.54
C ASN A 127 1.34 0.73 -14.04
N ALA A 128 2.36 0.19 -13.34
CA ALA A 128 2.27 -0.10 -11.93
C ALA A 128 3.31 0.67 -11.11
N PHE A 129 2.95 1.06 -9.89
CA PHE A 129 3.84 1.68 -8.90
C PHE A 129 3.65 0.97 -7.56
N ILE A 130 4.74 0.48 -6.96
CA ILE A 130 4.69 -0.22 -5.67
C ILE A 130 5.47 0.60 -4.64
N ARG A 131 4.79 1.02 -3.57
CA ARG A 131 5.38 1.70 -2.42
C ARG A 131 5.29 0.79 -1.20
N PRO A 132 6.42 0.29 -0.68
CA PRO A 132 6.49 -0.38 0.61
C PRO A 132 6.08 0.56 1.75
N SER A 133 5.61 -0.01 2.87
CA SER A 133 5.26 0.75 4.06
C SER A 133 6.45 1.61 4.56
N PRO A 134 6.17 2.82 5.06
CA PRO A 134 7.19 3.63 5.72
C PRO A 134 7.75 2.90 6.94
N THR A 135 9.04 3.04 7.18
CA THR A 135 9.78 2.28 8.20
C THR A 135 9.62 2.79 9.62
N SER A 136 8.89 3.88 9.83
CA SER A 136 8.75 4.49 11.17
C SER A 136 7.44 5.25 11.33
N GLY A 137 6.75 5.03 12.44
CA GLY A 137 5.61 5.86 12.81
C GLY A 137 4.70 5.26 13.86
N THR A 138 4.00 6.14 14.59
CA THR A 138 2.84 5.76 15.37
C THR A 138 1.70 5.40 14.41
N LEU A 139 0.72 4.65 14.88
CA LEU A 139 -0.46 4.25 14.10
C LEU A 139 -1.15 5.44 13.40
N GLY A 140 -1.31 6.58 14.10
CA GLY A 140 -1.87 7.81 13.53
C GLY A 140 -0.97 8.44 12.47
N GLY A 141 0.36 8.36 12.62
CA GLY A 141 1.33 8.83 11.62
C GLY A 141 1.26 8.03 10.33
N VAL A 142 1.17 6.70 10.43
CA VAL A 142 1.01 5.81 9.26
C VAL A 142 -0.28 6.12 8.50
N THR A 143 -1.40 6.33 9.22
CA THR A 143 -2.70 6.68 8.63
C THR A 143 -2.63 7.99 7.82
N ARG A 144 -2.02 9.03 8.39
CA ARG A 144 -1.85 10.32 7.73
C ARG A 144 -1.00 10.18 6.47
N VAL A 145 0.16 9.57 6.59
CA VAL A 145 1.09 9.36 5.47
C VAL A 145 0.45 8.55 4.35
N THR A 146 -0.32 7.51 4.69
CA THR A 146 -1.01 6.69 3.68
C THR A 146 -2.05 7.52 2.91
N ARG A 147 -2.86 8.33 3.59
CA ARG A 147 -3.84 9.23 2.93
C ARG A 147 -3.15 10.26 2.04
N GLU A 148 -2.08 10.87 2.51
CA GLU A 148 -1.28 11.83 1.74
C GLU A 148 -0.63 11.15 0.51
N THR A 149 -0.16 9.89 0.64
CA THR A 149 0.40 9.10 -0.46
C THR A 149 -0.67 8.75 -1.51
N ILE A 150 -1.90 8.43 -1.09
CA ILE A 150 -3.04 8.21 -2.00
C ILE A 150 -3.25 9.46 -2.86
N VAL A 151 -3.27 10.65 -2.26
CA VAL A 151 -3.42 11.93 -3.01
C VAL A 151 -2.32 12.11 -4.04
N LEU A 152 -1.06 11.78 -3.71
CA LEU A 152 0.04 11.85 -4.67
C LEU A 152 -0.14 10.86 -5.83
N CYS A 153 -0.58 9.64 -5.55
CA CYS A 153 -0.84 8.63 -6.58
C CYS A 153 -2.00 9.06 -7.50
N GLU A 154 -3.08 9.60 -6.94
CA GLU A 154 -4.20 10.16 -7.71
C GLU A 154 -3.77 11.31 -8.62
N ALA A 155 -2.96 12.24 -8.10
CA ALA A 155 -2.42 13.35 -8.87
C ALA A 155 -1.45 12.87 -9.99
N ALA A 156 -0.73 11.76 -9.76
CA ALA A 156 0.11 11.13 -10.78
C ALA A 156 -0.69 10.33 -11.82
N GLY A 157 -2.02 10.27 -11.69
CA GLY A 157 -2.92 9.62 -12.65
C GLY A 157 -3.05 8.12 -12.47
N PHE A 158 -2.79 7.57 -11.26
CA PHE A 158 -3.15 6.19 -10.93
C PHE A 158 -4.66 6.14 -10.66
N ASP A 159 -5.37 5.32 -11.41
CA ASP A 159 -6.83 5.17 -11.37
C ASP A 159 -7.29 3.99 -10.48
N VAL A 160 -6.38 3.08 -10.15
CA VAL A 160 -6.62 2.02 -9.14
C VAL A 160 -5.53 2.05 -8.08
N ILE A 161 -5.93 2.16 -6.80
CA ILE A 161 -5.01 2.18 -5.67
C ILE A 161 -5.32 0.99 -4.76
N LEU A 162 -4.39 0.04 -4.68
CA LEU A 162 -4.47 -1.13 -3.81
C LEU A 162 -3.73 -0.83 -2.51
N VAL A 163 -4.41 -0.93 -1.37
CA VAL A 163 -3.84 -0.67 -0.05
C VAL A 163 -3.78 -1.99 0.72
N GLU A 164 -2.58 -2.58 0.85
CA GLU A 164 -2.36 -3.85 1.56
C GLU A 164 -2.09 -3.62 3.04
N THR A 165 -2.83 -4.32 3.92
CA THR A 165 -2.53 -4.38 5.36
C THR A 165 -1.72 -5.65 5.71
N VAL A 166 -1.01 -5.62 6.84
CA VAL A 166 -0.27 -6.82 7.32
C VAL A 166 -1.16 -7.88 7.97
N GLY A 167 -2.42 -7.57 8.28
CA GLY A 167 -3.40 -8.55 8.77
C GLY A 167 -3.30 -8.87 10.27
N VAL A 168 -2.84 -7.93 11.12
CA VAL A 168 -2.59 -8.15 12.56
C VAL A 168 -3.37 -7.23 13.50
N GLY A 169 -4.47 -6.60 13.06
CA GLY A 169 -5.38 -5.91 13.98
C GLY A 169 -5.72 -4.46 13.62
N GLN A 170 -5.14 -3.46 14.25
CA GLN A 170 -5.61 -2.06 14.20
C GLN A 170 -5.44 -1.33 12.86
N SER A 171 -4.58 -1.83 11.96
CA SER A 171 -4.38 -1.26 10.63
C SER A 171 -5.59 -1.43 9.70
N GLU A 172 -6.38 -2.48 9.92
CA GLU A 172 -7.53 -2.83 9.08
C GLU A 172 -8.64 -1.78 9.17
N ILE A 173 -9.00 -1.38 10.39
CA ILE A 173 -10.03 -0.33 10.62
C ILE A 173 -9.60 1.00 10.00
N MET A 174 -8.32 1.34 10.10
CA MET A 174 -7.84 2.59 9.51
C MET A 174 -7.84 2.55 7.99
N VAL A 175 -7.45 1.43 7.39
CA VAL A 175 -7.46 1.27 5.94
C VAL A 175 -8.89 1.25 5.42
N SER A 176 -9.84 0.56 6.08
CA SER A 176 -11.25 0.55 5.66
C SER A 176 -11.87 1.96 5.61
N GLN A 177 -11.40 2.89 6.45
CA GLN A 177 -11.86 4.27 6.46
C GLN A 177 -11.27 5.19 5.38
N MET A 178 -10.33 4.70 4.57
CA MET A 178 -9.65 5.50 3.53
C MET A 178 -9.75 4.89 2.13
N VAL A 179 -10.50 3.81 1.97
CA VAL A 179 -10.71 3.09 0.72
C VAL A 179 -12.20 3.09 0.36
N ASP A 180 -12.51 2.84 -0.92
CA ASP A 180 -13.86 2.78 -1.44
C ASP A 180 -14.44 1.36 -1.37
N PHE A 181 -13.56 0.35 -1.26
CA PHE A 181 -13.91 -1.06 -1.16
C PHE A 181 -12.87 -1.80 -0.32
N PHE A 182 -13.33 -2.62 0.64
CA PHE A 182 -12.46 -3.35 1.55
C PHE A 182 -12.63 -4.87 1.39
N LEU A 183 -11.61 -5.52 0.83
CA LEU A 183 -11.55 -6.96 0.55
C LEU A 183 -10.83 -7.71 1.65
N ALA A 184 -11.48 -8.69 2.25
CA ALA A 184 -10.87 -9.62 3.20
C ALA A 184 -10.56 -10.97 2.52
N LEU A 185 -9.28 -11.34 2.49
CA LEU A 185 -8.84 -12.66 2.02
C LEU A 185 -8.79 -13.62 3.20
N MET A 186 -9.45 -14.77 3.06
CA MET A 186 -9.54 -15.82 4.07
C MET A 186 -8.95 -17.13 3.57
N LEU A 187 -8.56 -18.02 4.50
CA LEU A 187 -8.09 -19.37 4.19
C LEU A 187 -9.22 -20.39 4.41
N PRO A 188 -9.26 -21.46 3.61
CA PRO A 188 -10.12 -22.62 3.91
C PRO A 188 -9.70 -23.25 5.25
N GLY A 189 -10.69 -23.59 6.10
CA GLY A 189 -10.45 -24.37 7.33
C GLY A 189 -9.66 -23.64 8.43
N ALA A 190 -9.53 -22.33 8.39
CA ALA A 190 -9.00 -21.55 9.51
C ALA A 190 -9.98 -21.60 10.69
N GLY A 191 -9.84 -22.65 11.51
CA GLY A 191 -10.71 -22.95 12.66
C GLY A 191 -10.65 -21.92 13.80
N ASP A 192 -11.07 -22.32 15.01
CA ASP A 192 -11.38 -21.49 16.17
C ASP A 192 -10.34 -20.45 16.64
N GLU A 193 -9.06 -20.62 16.34
CA GLU A 193 -7.99 -19.68 16.75
C GLU A 193 -8.12 -18.25 16.17
N LEU A 194 -8.96 -18.07 15.14
CA LEU A 194 -9.15 -16.79 14.47
C LEU A 194 -10.50 -16.11 14.77
N GLN A 195 -11.30 -16.64 15.70
CA GLN A 195 -12.66 -16.11 15.93
C GLN A 195 -12.69 -14.63 16.36
N GLY A 196 -11.73 -14.18 17.17
CA GLY A 196 -11.66 -12.78 17.60
C GLY A 196 -11.26 -11.83 16.48
N ILE A 197 -10.31 -12.23 15.62
CA ILE A 197 -9.86 -11.44 14.47
C ILE A 197 -10.93 -11.45 13.36
N LYS A 198 -11.61 -12.59 13.18
CA LYS A 198 -12.68 -12.76 12.19
C LYS A 198 -13.83 -11.77 12.41
N LYS A 199 -14.30 -11.61 13.65
CA LYS A 199 -15.48 -10.77 13.93
C LYS A 199 -15.26 -9.32 13.54
N GLY A 200 -14.15 -8.70 13.92
CA GLY A 200 -13.84 -7.31 13.59
C GLY A 200 -13.63 -7.07 12.09
N ILE A 201 -13.01 -8.03 11.37
CA ILE A 201 -12.81 -7.93 9.92
C ILE A 201 -14.14 -8.11 9.17
N LEU A 202 -15.01 -9.03 9.62
CA LEU A 202 -16.33 -9.26 9.02
C LEU A 202 -17.24 -8.03 9.10
N GLU A 203 -17.09 -7.21 10.14
CA GLU A 203 -17.90 -6.00 10.34
C GLU A 203 -17.49 -4.85 9.41
N ILE A 204 -16.25 -4.86 8.88
CA ILE A 204 -15.72 -3.75 8.06
C ILE A 204 -15.45 -4.15 6.60
N ALA A 205 -15.53 -5.44 6.26
CA ALA A 205 -15.27 -5.91 4.91
C ALA A 205 -16.52 -5.79 4.02
N ASP A 206 -16.35 -5.19 2.84
CA ASP A 206 -17.40 -5.17 1.81
C ASP A 206 -17.51 -6.51 1.10
N MET A 207 -16.41 -7.26 1.02
CA MET A 207 -16.35 -8.60 0.44
C MET A 207 -15.35 -9.50 1.14
N ILE A 208 -15.70 -10.77 1.22
CA ILE A 208 -14.80 -11.84 1.68
C ILE A 208 -14.52 -12.78 0.52
N ALA A 209 -13.24 -13.07 0.28
CA ALA A 209 -12.81 -14.06 -0.68
C ALA A 209 -12.00 -15.17 0.01
N VAL A 210 -12.40 -16.40 -0.19
CA VAL A 210 -11.65 -17.56 0.30
C VAL A 210 -10.58 -17.91 -0.71
N ASN A 211 -9.32 -17.66 -0.35
CA ASN A 211 -8.14 -17.91 -1.19
C ASN A 211 -7.62 -19.34 -1.00
N LYS A 212 -6.72 -19.79 -1.89
CA LYS A 212 -6.17 -21.15 -1.92
C LYS A 212 -7.27 -22.22 -1.99
N ALA A 213 -8.29 -21.96 -2.82
CA ALA A 213 -9.47 -22.79 -2.97
C ALA A 213 -9.33 -23.84 -4.10
N ASP A 214 -8.10 -24.18 -4.46
CA ASP A 214 -7.74 -25.13 -5.52
C ASP A 214 -7.35 -26.51 -4.97
N GLY A 215 -7.21 -27.47 -5.86
CA GLY A 215 -6.80 -28.83 -5.52
C GLY A 215 -7.65 -29.48 -4.42
N GLU A 216 -6.98 -30.07 -3.45
CA GLU A 216 -7.60 -30.75 -2.32
C GLU A 216 -8.37 -29.81 -1.37
N MET A 217 -8.06 -28.53 -1.38
CA MET A 217 -8.67 -27.52 -0.52
C MET A 217 -10.05 -27.06 -0.99
N LYS A 218 -10.49 -27.44 -2.20
CA LYS A 218 -11.75 -26.98 -2.80
C LYS A 218 -12.97 -27.25 -1.90
N ASN A 219 -13.05 -28.44 -1.31
CA ASN A 219 -14.18 -28.80 -0.42
C ASN A 219 -14.16 -28.02 0.91
N ALA A 220 -12.97 -27.78 1.46
CA ALA A 220 -12.79 -26.96 2.65
C ALA A 220 -13.14 -25.49 2.36
N ALA A 221 -12.75 -24.97 1.19
CA ALA A 221 -13.08 -23.62 0.75
C ALA A 221 -14.59 -23.41 0.59
N ASN A 222 -15.30 -24.35 -0.02
CA ASN A 222 -16.76 -24.28 -0.16
C ASN A 222 -17.46 -24.26 1.21
N ARG A 223 -17.00 -25.06 2.17
CA ARG A 223 -17.52 -25.01 3.54
C ARG A 223 -17.29 -23.68 4.21
N ALA A 224 -16.07 -23.14 4.09
CA ALA A 224 -15.73 -21.82 4.63
C ALA A 224 -16.61 -20.70 4.02
N VAL A 225 -16.87 -20.73 2.71
CA VAL A 225 -17.79 -19.78 2.05
C VAL A 225 -19.18 -19.84 2.68
N MET A 226 -19.74 -21.05 2.90
CA MET A 226 -21.05 -21.19 3.56
C MET A 226 -21.04 -20.63 4.98
N GLU A 227 -19.99 -20.90 5.76
CA GLU A 227 -19.84 -20.39 7.12
C GLU A 227 -19.82 -18.85 7.15
N TYR A 228 -19.05 -18.21 6.25
CA TYR A 228 -19.01 -16.76 6.14
C TYR A 228 -20.33 -16.17 5.66
N GLN A 229 -21.01 -16.79 4.70
CA GLN A 229 -22.33 -16.35 4.27
C GLN A 229 -23.35 -16.36 5.42
N HIS A 230 -23.35 -17.41 6.24
CA HIS A 230 -24.21 -17.47 7.44
C HIS A 230 -23.85 -16.38 8.46
N ALA A 231 -22.55 -16.08 8.63
CA ALA A 231 -22.09 -15.07 9.60
C ALA A 231 -22.39 -13.62 9.16
N LEU A 232 -22.57 -13.37 7.85
CA LEU A 232 -22.87 -12.04 7.29
C LEU A 232 -24.37 -11.72 7.24
N ILE A 233 -25.26 -12.70 7.50
CA ILE A 233 -26.72 -12.54 7.48
C ILE A 233 -27.25 -11.99 8.84
N PHE A 234 -26.41 -11.92 9.86
CA PHE A 234 -26.71 -11.37 11.19
C PHE A 234 -25.96 -10.07 11.45
#